data_ffc41576f22374443c4782e39c7b0819
#
_entry.id   ffc41576f22374443c4782e39c7b0819
#
_cell.length_a   1.000
_cell.length_b   1.000
_cell.length_c   1.000
_cell.angle_alpha   90.00
_cell.angle_beta   90.00
_cell.angle_gamma   90.00
#
_symmetry.space_group_name_H-M   'P 1'
#
loop_
_entity.id
_entity.type
_entity.pdbx_description
1 polymer ?
#
loop_
_entity_poly.entity_id
_entity_poly.type
_entity_poly.pdbx_seq_one_letter_code
_entity_poly.pdbx_strand_id
1 'polypeptide(L)'
;MCPTDTQFRRVRDSDYPALLALQEVNLRDHLTQEQRNEGFLSARFSRDQFAEMNAGVAVVVAEADGAIAGYLCGSTVEFNLRFALLAAMIERYPQIEWRQRPLDRYASFVYGPVCVDRRFRGRGLLRGLYRALLSAVADRFEIGVAFVAQDNPHSFRVHVQGLGMDDVGDFEFNERRYRILTFAVERDMP
;
A
#
# COMPACT_ATOMS: atom_id res chain seq x y z
N MET A 1 -15.85 8.04 11.85
CA MET A 1 -16.15 6.85 12.68
C MET A 1 -16.22 5.66 11.74
N CYS A 2 -15.48 4.57 11.98
CA CYS A 2 -15.68 3.33 11.21
C CYS A 2 -17.15 2.90 11.31
N PRO A 3 -17.72 2.27 10.25
CA PRO A 3 -19.00 1.58 10.37
C PRO A 3 -18.91 0.60 11.55
N THR A 4 -19.99 0.46 12.29
CA THR A 4 -20.04 -0.25 13.58
C THR A 4 -19.71 -1.74 13.47
N ASP A 5 -19.60 -2.27 12.23
CA ASP A 5 -19.32 -3.68 11.93
C ASP A 5 -18.22 -3.83 10.86
N THR A 6 -17.11 -3.09 11.01
CA THR A 6 -15.97 -3.23 10.10
C THR A 6 -14.97 -4.25 10.63
N GLN A 7 -14.73 -5.29 9.86
CA GLN A 7 -13.70 -6.29 10.15
C GLN A 7 -12.48 -6.08 9.27
N PHE A 8 -11.29 -6.15 9.88
CA PHE A 8 -10.01 -6.14 9.18
C PHE A 8 -9.40 -7.53 9.29
N ARG A 9 -9.17 -8.16 8.15
CA ARG A 9 -8.68 -9.54 8.11
C ARG A 9 -7.81 -9.81 6.89
N ARG A 10 -7.09 -10.90 6.90
CA ARG A 10 -6.38 -11.39 5.72
C ARG A 10 -7.37 -11.77 4.63
N VAL A 11 -6.97 -11.56 3.37
CA VAL A 11 -7.76 -11.92 2.19
C VAL A 11 -8.02 -13.43 2.12
N ARG A 12 -9.19 -13.82 1.65
CA ARG A 12 -9.58 -15.21 1.31
C ARG A 12 -9.73 -15.34 -0.20
N ASP A 13 -9.69 -16.55 -0.71
CA ASP A 13 -9.84 -16.80 -2.16
C ASP A 13 -11.13 -16.24 -2.75
N SER A 14 -12.21 -16.27 -1.98
CA SER A 14 -13.52 -15.71 -2.35
C SER A 14 -13.54 -14.19 -2.49
N ASP A 15 -12.54 -13.48 -1.93
CA ASP A 15 -12.52 -12.01 -1.94
C ASP A 15 -11.87 -11.43 -3.23
N TYR A 16 -11.03 -12.19 -3.93
CA TYR A 16 -10.29 -11.69 -5.09
C TYR A 16 -11.17 -11.05 -6.18
N PRO A 17 -12.35 -11.57 -6.53
CA PRO A 17 -13.23 -10.89 -7.48
C PRO A 17 -13.60 -9.47 -7.03
N ALA A 18 -13.85 -9.25 -5.74
CA ALA A 18 -14.18 -7.94 -5.19
C ALA A 18 -12.95 -7.00 -5.19
N LEU A 19 -11.74 -7.51 -4.91
CA LEU A 19 -10.51 -6.74 -5.02
C LEU A 19 -10.28 -6.25 -6.45
N LEU A 20 -10.45 -7.15 -7.44
CA LEU A 20 -10.30 -6.81 -8.86
C LEU A 20 -11.32 -5.77 -9.31
N ALA A 21 -12.58 -5.90 -8.91
CA ALA A 21 -13.61 -4.92 -9.21
C ALA A 21 -13.29 -3.55 -8.58
N LEU A 22 -12.86 -3.54 -7.33
CA LEU A 22 -12.49 -2.31 -6.63
C LEU A 22 -11.23 -1.66 -7.24
N GLN A 23 -10.24 -2.47 -7.64
CA GLN A 23 -9.07 -1.99 -8.38
C GLN A 23 -9.47 -1.28 -9.67
N GLU A 24 -10.31 -1.93 -10.49
CA GLU A 24 -10.69 -1.46 -11.82
C GLU A 24 -11.30 -0.06 -11.79
N VAL A 25 -12.21 0.21 -10.88
CA VAL A 25 -12.88 1.53 -10.76
C VAL A 25 -12.00 2.60 -10.12
N ASN A 26 -10.81 2.26 -9.62
CA ASN A 26 -9.86 3.20 -9.01
C ASN A 26 -8.55 3.35 -9.79
N LEU A 27 -8.41 2.71 -10.97
CA LEU A 27 -7.28 2.92 -11.85
C LEU A 27 -7.28 4.35 -12.40
N ARG A 28 -6.09 4.97 -12.44
CA ARG A 28 -5.90 6.36 -12.88
C ARG A 28 -6.58 6.66 -14.21
N ASP A 29 -6.45 5.76 -15.17
CA ASP A 29 -6.94 5.98 -16.54
C ASP A 29 -8.48 5.89 -16.66
N HIS A 30 -9.14 5.34 -15.64
CA HIS A 30 -10.61 5.25 -15.56
C HIS A 30 -11.24 6.43 -14.78
N LEU A 31 -10.42 7.34 -14.27
CA LEU A 31 -10.86 8.42 -13.40
C LEU A 31 -10.85 9.77 -14.11
N THR A 32 -11.85 10.61 -13.85
CA THR A 32 -11.82 12.04 -14.20
C THR A 32 -10.73 12.77 -13.43
N GLN A 33 -10.37 13.98 -13.87
CA GLN A 33 -9.36 14.79 -13.15
C GLN A 33 -9.77 15.08 -11.70
N GLU A 34 -11.05 15.40 -11.44
CA GLU A 34 -11.56 15.62 -10.10
C GLU A 34 -11.42 14.37 -9.23
N GLN A 35 -11.74 13.23 -9.80
CA GLN A 35 -11.62 11.94 -9.11
C GLN A 35 -10.16 11.57 -8.79
N ARG A 36 -9.21 11.92 -9.65
CA ARG A 36 -7.76 11.71 -9.39
C ARG A 36 -7.27 12.53 -8.20
N ASN A 37 -7.86 13.70 -7.94
CA ASN A 37 -7.52 14.51 -6.76
C ASN A 37 -7.84 13.83 -5.43
N GLU A 38 -8.72 12.83 -5.44
CA GLU A 38 -9.06 12.00 -4.28
C GLU A 38 -8.20 10.76 -4.11
N GLY A 39 -7.21 10.55 -4.99
CA GLY A 39 -6.32 9.40 -5.02
C GLY A 39 -6.72 8.36 -6.07
N PHE A 40 -5.71 7.64 -6.58
CA PHE A 40 -5.84 6.65 -7.64
C PHE A 40 -4.80 5.53 -7.49
N LEU A 41 -5.03 4.43 -8.19
CA LEU A 41 -4.07 3.34 -8.35
C LEU A 41 -3.25 3.56 -9.63
N SER A 42 -1.93 3.42 -9.51
CA SER A 42 -0.97 3.58 -10.62
C SER A 42 -0.69 2.26 -11.36
N ALA A 43 -1.05 1.13 -10.78
CA ALA A 43 -0.75 -0.20 -11.33
C ALA A 43 -1.98 -1.11 -11.23
N ARG A 44 -2.08 -2.04 -12.18
CA ARG A 44 -3.08 -3.10 -12.22
C ARG A 44 -2.41 -4.43 -11.88
N PHE A 45 -3.04 -5.22 -11.02
CA PHE A 45 -2.59 -6.57 -10.67
C PHE A 45 -3.65 -7.60 -11.01
N SER A 46 -3.21 -8.78 -11.44
CA SER A 46 -4.08 -9.93 -11.66
C SER A 46 -4.44 -10.63 -10.35
N ARG A 47 -5.41 -11.56 -10.41
CA ARG A 47 -5.75 -12.43 -9.28
C ARG A 47 -4.53 -13.18 -8.76
N ASP A 48 -3.74 -13.76 -9.67
CA ASP A 48 -2.58 -14.56 -9.28
C ASP A 48 -1.49 -13.71 -8.64
N GLN A 49 -1.31 -12.46 -9.10
CA GLN A 49 -0.40 -11.52 -8.46
C GLN A 49 -0.87 -11.12 -7.05
N PHE A 50 -2.17 -10.90 -6.83
CA PHE A 50 -2.70 -10.69 -5.48
C PHE A 50 -2.49 -11.94 -4.59
N ALA A 51 -2.70 -13.14 -5.13
CA ALA A 51 -2.46 -14.38 -4.40
C ALA A 51 -0.97 -14.55 -4.04
N GLU A 52 -0.05 -14.22 -4.96
CA GLU A 52 1.39 -14.25 -4.71
C GLU A 52 1.82 -13.24 -3.65
N MET A 53 1.30 -12.00 -3.69
CA MET A 53 1.53 -11.00 -2.63
C MET A 53 1.04 -11.52 -1.27
N ASN A 54 -0.15 -12.13 -1.24
CA ASN A 54 -0.71 -12.68 -0.01
C ASN A 54 0.12 -13.86 0.54
N ALA A 55 0.66 -14.71 -0.31
CA ALA A 55 1.53 -15.82 0.08
C ALA A 55 2.91 -15.31 0.56
N GLY A 56 3.50 -14.36 -0.17
CA GLY A 56 4.83 -13.82 0.11
C GLY A 56 4.88 -12.93 1.35
N VAL A 57 3.92 -12.02 1.48
CA VAL A 57 3.83 -11.08 2.61
C VAL A 57 2.43 -11.14 3.24
N ALA A 58 1.51 -10.31 2.77
CA ALA A 58 0.10 -10.35 3.16
C ALA A 58 -0.74 -9.45 2.25
N VAL A 59 -2.00 -9.83 2.04
CA VAL A 59 -3.06 -8.93 1.56
C VAL A 59 -4.15 -8.89 2.63
N VAL A 60 -4.48 -7.70 3.09
CA VAL A 60 -5.52 -7.49 4.10
C VAL A 60 -6.70 -6.74 3.50
N VAL A 61 -7.89 -7.04 3.97
CA VAL A 61 -9.15 -6.45 3.52
C VAL A 61 -9.89 -5.81 4.67
N ALA A 62 -10.64 -4.75 4.36
CA ALA A 62 -11.67 -4.20 5.22
C ALA A 62 -13.03 -4.67 4.70
N GLU A 63 -13.73 -5.46 5.49
CA GLU A 63 -15.09 -5.89 5.23
C GLU A 63 -16.04 -5.02 6.05
N ALA A 64 -16.97 -4.34 5.38
CA ALA A 64 -17.97 -3.48 5.99
C ALA A 64 -19.31 -3.71 5.31
N ASP A 65 -20.37 -3.81 6.11
CA ASP A 65 -21.73 -4.05 5.62
C ASP A 65 -21.84 -5.29 4.70
N GLY A 66 -21.05 -6.34 4.99
CA GLY A 66 -21.02 -7.58 4.21
C GLY A 66 -20.30 -7.50 2.85
N ALA A 67 -19.60 -6.41 2.56
CA ALA A 67 -18.86 -6.20 1.32
C ALA A 67 -17.40 -5.78 1.57
N ILE A 68 -16.51 -6.05 0.61
CA ILE A 68 -15.12 -5.56 0.67
C ILE A 68 -15.12 -4.05 0.39
N ALA A 69 -14.86 -3.27 1.43
CA ALA A 69 -14.81 -1.81 1.40
C ALA A 69 -13.39 -1.26 1.11
N GLY A 70 -12.37 -2.11 1.17
CA GLY A 70 -11.00 -1.73 0.87
C GLY A 70 -10.03 -2.88 1.02
N TYR A 71 -8.81 -2.70 0.50
CA TYR A 71 -7.71 -3.64 0.66
C TYR A 71 -6.37 -2.91 0.75
N LEU A 72 -5.38 -3.59 1.30
CA LEU A 72 -4.00 -3.17 1.36
C LEU A 72 -3.08 -4.38 1.17
N CYS A 73 -2.11 -4.25 0.28
CA CYS A 73 -1.13 -5.29 -0.02
C CYS A 73 0.23 -4.97 0.60
N GLY A 74 0.91 -6.03 1.02
CA GLY A 74 2.36 -6.08 1.20
C GLY A 74 2.93 -7.11 0.24
N SER A 75 4.08 -6.84 -0.36
CA SER A 75 4.76 -7.74 -1.30
C SER A 75 6.26 -7.76 -1.06
N THR A 76 6.92 -8.85 -1.46
CA THR A 76 8.38 -8.97 -1.30
C THR A 76 9.13 -8.07 -2.31
N VAL A 77 10.38 -7.75 -2.02
CA VAL A 77 11.25 -7.03 -2.95
C VAL A 77 11.37 -7.81 -4.26
N GLU A 78 11.57 -9.12 -4.20
CA GLU A 78 11.73 -10.00 -5.37
C GLU A 78 10.49 -9.99 -6.27
N PHE A 79 9.29 -10.02 -5.67
CA PHE A 79 8.04 -9.88 -6.42
C PHE A 79 8.02 -8.58 -7.24
N ASN A 80 8.49 -7.50 -6.65
CA ASN A 80 8.40 -6.16 -7.23
C ASN A 80 9.48 -5.86 -8.29
N LEU A 81 10.61 -6.54 -8.29
CA LEU A 81 11.66 -6.38 -9.31
C LEU A 81 11.17 -6.72 -10.74
N ARG A 82 10.06 -7.42 -10.89
CA ARG A 82 9.43 -7.73 -12.19
C ARG A 82 8.72 -6.53 -12.83
N PHE A 83 8.48 -5.46 -12.06
CA PHE A 83 7.77 -4.26 -12.51
C PHE A 83 8.75 -3.10 -12.61
N ALA A 84 8.96 -2.58 -13.82
CA ALA A 84 9.98 -1.55 -14.09
C ALA A 84 9.89 -0.33 -13.15
N LEU A 85 8.68 0.15 -12.85
CA LEU A 85 8.47 1.26 -11.91
C LEU A 85 8.96 0.92 -10.50
N LEU A 86 8.67 -0.29 -10.02
CA LEU A 86 9.05 -0.72 -8.68
C LEU A 86 10.54 -1.08 -8.60
N ALA A 87 11.10 -1.65 -9.67
CA ALA A 87 12.54 -1.88 -9.79
C ALA A 87 13.31 -0.57 -9.68
N ALA A 88 12.89 0.49 -10.38
CA ALA A 88 13.51 1.82 -10.29
C ALA A 88 13.46 2.41 -8.86
N MET A 89 12.40 2.17 -8.10
CA MET A 89 12.36 2.53 -6.68
C MET A 89 13.38 1.71 -5.86
N ILE A 90 13.39 0.38 -6.05
CA ILE A 90 14.25 -0.54 -5.28
C ILE A 90 15.74 -0.27 -5.55
N GLU A 91 16.11 0.11 -6.77
CA GLU A 91 17.48 0.53 -7.14
C GLU A 91 17.96 1.74 -6.33
N ARG A 92 17.05 2.53 -5.75
CA ARG A 92 17.40 3.66 -4.89
C ARG A 92 17.75 3.26 -3.46
N TYR A 93 17.33 2.06 -2.99
CA TYR A 93 17.46 1.64 -1.59
C TYR A 93 18.87 1.77 -1.01
N PRO A 94 19.97 1.41 -1.72
CA PRO A 94 21.33 1.55 -1.18
C PRO A 94 21.78 2.99 -0.95
N GLN A 95 21.12 3.97 -1.59
CA GLN A 95 21.47 5.40 -1.55
C GLN A 95 20.57 6.20 -0.60
N ILE A 96 19.53 5.58 -0.05
CA ILE A 96 18.58 6.22 0.86
C ILE A 96 18.81 5.70 2.26
N GLU A 97 19.18 6.59 3.17
CA GLU A 97 19.35 6.27 4.57
C GLU A 97 18.09 6.62 5.38
N TRP A 98 17.71 5.72 6.25
CA TRP A 98 16.69 5.95 7.27
C TRP A 98 17.19 5.46 8.62
N ARG A 99 17.09 6.30 9.64
CA ARG A 99 17.65 6.01 11.00
C ARG A 99 19.09 5.51 10.94
N GLN A 100 19.93 6.18 10.15
CA GLN A 100 21.39 5.92 10.00
C GLN A 100 21.73 4.55 9.35
N ARG A 101 20.81 3.95 8.62
CA ARG A 101 21.02 2.68 7.90
C ARG A 101 20.38 2.73 6.51
N PRO A 102 21.08 2.33 5.44
CA PRO A 102 20.52 2.24 4.09
C PRO A 102 19.29 1.32 4.04
N LEU A 103 18.31 1.64 3.20
CA LEU A 103 17.05 0.88 3.12
C LEU A 103 17.25 -0.59 2.72
N ASP A 104 18.28 -0.90 1.91
CA ASP A 104 18.63 -2.26 1.48
C ASP A 104 19.21 -3.14 2.61
N ARG A 105 19.50 -2.55 3.75
CA ARG A 105 20.02 -3.26 4.93
C ARG A 105 18.94 -3.65 5.92
N TYR A 106 17.68 -3.28 5.67
CA TYR A 106 16.56 -3.69 6.49
C TYR A 106 15.86 -4.93 5.93
N ALA A 107 15.32 -5.76 6.81
CA ALA A 107 14.31 -6.73 6.40
C ALA A 107 13.03 -5.94 6.02
N SER A 108 12.88 -5.67 4.72
CA SER A 108 11.85 -4.78 4.20
C SER A 108 10.82 -5.50 3.33
N PHE A 109 9.62 -4.95 3.27
CA PHE A 109 8.61 -5.29 2.27
C PHE A 109 8.12 -4.03 1.55
N VAL A 110 7.56 -4.20 0.37
CA VAL A 110 6.92 -3.11 -0.38
C VAL A 110 5.45 -3.02 0.04
N TYR A 111 5.06 -1.84 0.55
CA TYR A 111 3.71 -1.50 0.94
C TYR A 111 2.92 -0.99 -0.26
N GLY A 112 1.76 -1.55 -0.47
CA GLY A 112 0.84 -1.18 -1.54
C GLY A 112 0.67 -2.27 -2.60
N PRO A 113 -0.34 -2.12 -3.46
CA PRO A 113 -1.30 -1.02 -3.50
C PRO A 113 -2.28 -1.00 -2.31
N VAL A 114 -2.81 0.18 -2.03
CA VAL A 114 -3.93 0.36 -1.10
C VAL A 114 -5.11 1.00 -1.83
N CYS A 115 -6.29 0.45 -1.63
CA CYS A 115 -7.51 0.96 -2.22
C CYS A 115 -8.65 0.94 -1.19
N VAL A 116 -9.37 2.06 -1.08
CA VAL A 116 -10.58 2.18 -0.27
C VAL A 116 -11.72 2.67 -1.16
N ASP A 117 -12.82 1.94 -1.15
CA ASP A 117 -14.04 2.32 -1.87
C ASP A 117 -14.48 3.74 -1.44
N ARG A 118 -14.81 4.58 -2.42
CA ARG A 118 -15.20 5.98 -2.20
C ARG A 118 -16.31 6.14 -1.18
N ARG A 119 -17.29 5.23 -1.18
CA ARG A 119 -18.41 5.22 -0.23
C ARG A 119 -17.98 5.10 1.22
N PHE A 120 -16.78 4.59 1.48
CA PHE A 120 -16.23 4.32 2.81
C PHE A 120 -15.02 5.20 3.17
N ARG A 121 -14.61 6.13 2.29
CA ARG A 121 -13.51 7.06 2.57
C ARG A 121 -13.86 7.99 3.73
N GLY A 122 -12.83 8.52 4.40
CA GLY A 122 -13.00 9.40 5.56
C GLY A 122 -13.48 8.70 6.84
N ARG A 123 -13.67 7.37 6.82
CA ARG A 123 -14.17 6.60 7.97
C ARG A 123 -13.08 5.83 8.73
N GLY A 124 -11.80 6.10 8.45
CA GLY A 124 -10.68 5.47 9.17
C GLY A 124 -10.24 4.09 8.65
N LEU A 125 -10.81 3.60 7.53
CA LEU A 125 -10.50 2.26 6.99
C LEU A 125 -9.02 2.10 6.66
N LEU A 126 -8.38 3.13 6.10
CA LEU A 126 -6.95 3.07 5.78
C LEU A 126 -6.10 2.75 7.02
N ARG A 127 -6.39 3.40 8.16
CA ARG A 127 -5.68 3.15 9.42
C ARG A 127 -5.92 1.73 9.94
N GLY A 128 -7.14 1.21 9.81
CA GLY A 128 -7.46 -0.16 10.18
C GLY A 128 -6.74 -1.19 9.31
N LEU A 129 -6.74 -1.01 7.98
CA LEU A 129 -5.97 -1.83 7.03
C LEU A 129 -4.47 -1.79 7.34
N TYR A 130 -3.93 -0.59 7.61
CA TYR A 130 -2.52 -0.41 7.96
C TYR A 130 -2.15 -1.21 9.22
N ARG A 131 -2.92 -1.10 10.30
CA ARG A 131 -2.69 -1.86 11.53
C ARG A 131 -2.79 -3.38 11.30
N ALA A 132 -3.77 -3.82 10.53
CA ALA A 132 -3.93 -5.24 10.20
C ALA A 132 -2.74 -5.78 9.39
N LEU A 133 -2.20 -4.98 8.46
CA LEU A 133 -0.99 -5.36 7.73
C LEU A 133 0.23 -5.41 8.66
N LEU A 134 0.45 -4.40 9.51
CA LEU A 134 1.55 -4.39 10.47
C LEU A 134 1.52 -5.62 11.38
N SER A 135 0.36 -5.95 11.93
CA SER A 135 0.18 -7.16 12.74
C SER A 135 0.52 -8.45 11.99
N ALA A 136 0.18 -8.51 10.69
CA ALA A 136 0.45 -9.70 9.86
C ALA A 136 1.93 -9.88 9.50
N VAL A 137 2.76 -8.83 9.63
CA VAL A 137 4.17 -8.82 9.18
C VAL A 137 5.19 -8.60 10.30
N ALA A 138 4.74 -8.35 11.53
CA ALA A 138 5.56 -7.92 12.67
C ALA A 138 6.76 -8.85 12.99
N ASP A 139 6.59 -10.16 12.79
CA ASP A 139 7.65 -11.15 13.08
C ASP A 139 8.69 -11.31 11.98
N ARG A 140 8.45 -10.72 10.80
CA ARG A 140 9.23 -10.99 9.59
C ARG A 140 9.98 -9.80 9.04
N PHE A 141 9.47 -8.60 9.25
CA PHE A 141 10.00 -7.39 8.64
C PHE A 141 10.27 -6.30 9.68
N GLU A 142 11.28 -5.46 9.39
CA GLU A 142 11.64 -4.31 10.22
C GLU A 142 10.97 -3.02 9.72
N ILE A 143 10.83 -2.91 8.39
CA ILE A 143 10.27 -1.72 7.75
C ILE A 143 9.35 -2.09 6.57
N GLY A 144 8.41 -1.19 6.29
CA GLY A 144 7.71 -1.15 5.02
C GLY A 144 8.19 0.05 4.19
N VAL A 145 8.28 -0.13 2.86
CA VAL A 145 8.62 0.94 1.93
C VAL A 145 7.50 1.10 0.91
N ALA A 146 7.08 2.34 0.70
CA ALA A 146 6.03 2.71 -0.24
C ALA A 146 6.52 3.76 -1.22
N PHE A 147 5.80 3.95 -2.32
CA PHE A 147 5.97 5.13 -3.15
C PHE A 147 4.63 5.81 -3.41
N VAL A 148 4.69 7.11 -3.65
CA VAL A 148 3.54 7.91 -4.04
C VAL A 148 3.93 8.81 -5.20
N ALA A 149 3.12 8.80 -6.27
CA ALA A 149 3.32 9.71 -7.39
C ALA A 149 3.18 11.17 -6.92
N GLN A 150 4.05 12.06 -7.38
CA GLN A 150 4.06 13.46 -6.99
C GLN A 150 2.74 14.18 -7.35
N ASP A 151 2.07 13.72 -8.41
CA ASP A 151 0.74 14.20 -8.83
C ASP A 151 -0.43 13.55 -8.07
N ASN A 152 -0.13 12.83 -6.96
CA ASN A 152 -1.13 12.26 -6.04
C ASN A 152 -0.99 12.85 -4.62
N PRO A 153 -1.23 14.17 -4.44
CA PRO A 153 -1.02 14.85 -3.14
C PRO A 153 -1.95 14.34 -2.05
N HIS A 154 -3.12 13.81 -2.41
CA HIS A 154 -4.03 13.18 -1.45
C HIS A 154 -3.39 11.95 -0.82
N SER A 155 -2.89 11.02 -1.64
CA SER A 155 -2.19 9.83 -1.16
C SER A 155 -0.99 10.20 -0.29
N PHE A 156 -0.16 11.15 -0.74
CA PHE A 156 0.98 11.63 0.05
C PHE A 156 0.55 12.11 1.45
N ARG A 157 -0.46 12.97 1.52
CA ARG A 157 -0.95 13.53 2.78
C ARG A 157 -1.47 12.44 3.74
N VAL A 158 -2.27 11.51 3.25
CA VAL A 158 -2.85 10.48 4.12
C VAL A 158 -1.80 9.49 4.63
N HIS A 159 -0.73 9.23 3.87
CA HIS A 159 0.35 8.36 4.32
C HIS A 159 1.31 9.07 5.28
N VAL A 160 1.76 10.29 4.95
CA VAL A 160 2.69 11.03 5.80
C VAL A 160 1.98 11.57 7.05
N GLN A 161 0.91 12.36 6.90
CA GLN A 161 0.25 13.00 8.03
C GLN A 161 -0.75 12.07 8.74
N GLY A 162 -1.39 11.17 7.99
CA GLY A 162 -2.42 10.28 8.53
C GLY A 162 -1.87 9.01 9.15
N LEU A 163 -0.83 8.40 8.58
CA LEU A 163 -0.21 7.17 9.07
C LEU A 163 1.16 7.38 9.71
N GLY A 164 1.77 8.57 9.58
CA GLY A 164 3.07 8.88 10.18
C GLY A 164 4.25 8.28 9.42
N MET A 165 4.12 8.06 8.11
CA MET A 165 5.24 7.58 7.30
C MET A 165 6.26 8.69 7.07
N ASP A 166 7.55 8.35 7.11
CA ASP A 166 8.64 9.24 6.82
C ASP A 166 8.88 9.35 5.31
N ASP A 167 9.01 10.57 4.81
CA ASP A 167 9.39 10.88 3.45
C ASP A 167 10.92 10.90 3.35
N VAL A 168 11.51 9.87 2.72
CA VAL A 168 12.96 9.62 2.78
C VAL A 168 13.69 9.83 1.47
N GLY A 169 12.98 10.12 0.38
CA GLY A 169 13.61 10.35 -0.91
C GLY A 169 12.64 10.35 -2.08
N ASP A 170 13.22 10.34 -3.26
CA ASP A 170 12.46 10.31 -4.50
C ASP A 170 13.17 9.52 -5.59
N PHE A 171 12.43 9.23 -6.67
CA PHE A 171 12.96 8.67 -7.90
C PHE A 171 12.14 9.14 -9.10
N GLU A 172 12.74 9.06 -10.27
CA GLU A 172 12.07 9.31 -11.55
C GLU A 172 11.86 8.02 -12.33
N PHE A 173 10.70 7.91 -12.98
CA PHE A 173 10.41 6.84 -13.92
C PHE A 173 9.44 7.36 -14.99
N ASN A 174 9.82 7.19 -16.29
CA ASN A 174 9.06 7.66 -17.45
C ASN A 174 8.59 9.13 -17.30
N GLU A 175 9.55 10.04 -17.05
CA GLU A 175 9.33 11.49 -16.90
C GLU A 175 8.38 11.88 -15.74
N ARG A 176 8.12 10.96 -14.81
CA ARG A 176 7.30 11.22 -13.63
C ARG A 176 8.11 11.04 -12.37
N ARG A 177 7.84 11.90 -11.39
CA ARG A 177 8.47 11.85 -10.07
C ARG A 177 7.59 11.13 -9.05
N TYR A 178 8.24 10.40 -8.17
CA TYR A 178 7.64 9.63 -7.10
C TYR A 178 8.40 9.89 -5.80
N ARG A 179 7.66 10.04 -4.70
CA ARG A 179 8.23 10.11 -3.35
C ARG A 179 8.36 8.70 -2.79
N ILE A 180 9.46 8.44 -2.08
CA ILE A 180 9.68 7.19 -1.35
C ILE A 180 9.36 7.43 0.11
N LEU A 181 8.44 6.63 0.65
CA LEU A 181 8.01 6.69 2.04
C LEU A 181 8.44 5.42 2.76
N THR A 182 8.80 5.54 4.03
CA THR A 182 9.10 4.38 4.88
C THR A 182 8.51 4.51 6.27
N PHE A 183 8.38 3.39 6.97
CA PHE A 183 7.87 3.33 8.34
C PHE A 183 8.40 2.09 9.05
N ALA A 184 8.54 2.16 10.36
CA ALA A 184 8.88 1.00 11.18
C ALA A 184 7.70 0.02 11.25
N VAL A 185 8.02 -1.27 11.22
CA VAL A 185 7.13 -2.33 11.69
C VAL A 185 7.40 -2.49 13.18
N GLU A 186 6.70 -1.68 13.98
CA GLU A 186 6.80 -1.80 15.44
C GLU A 186 6.09 -3.09 15.87
N ARG A 187 6.80 -3.91 16.61
CA ARG A 187 6.13 -4.98 17.36
C ARG A 187 5.31 -4.28 18.43
N ASP A 188 4.00 -4.48 18.43
CA ASP A 188 3.19 -4.12 19.57
C ASP A 188 3.82 -4.81 20.79
N MET A 189 4.55 -4.03 21.60
CA MET A 189 4.94 -4.51 22.91
C MET A 189 3.67 -4.61 23.75
N PRO A 190 3.46 -5.74 24.43
CA PRO A 190 2.26 -6.01 25.20
C PRO A 190 1.99 -4.98 26.28
#